data_df801b8f4b0cb8860c84aac21caa6dee
#
_entry.id   df801b8f4b0cb8860c84aac21caa6dee
#
_cell.length_a   1.000
_cell.length_b   1.000
_cell.length_c   1.000
_cell.angle_alpha   90.00
_cell.angle_beta   90.00
_cell.angle_gamma   90.00
#
_symmetry.space_group_name_H-M   'P 1'
#
loop_
_entity.id
_entity.type
_entity.pdbx_description
1 polymer ?
#
loop_
_entity_poly.entity_id
_entity_poly.type
_entity_poly.pdbx_seq_one_letter_code
_entity_poly.pdbx_strand_id
1 'polypeptide(L)'
;MKRSTFIKASMVSSAMLAIGGTSNPIMAGNSPKENKKNSTLKTPQKEDLFHLGMAGWTFHKFDIQKTLETMKQLDVHYLCIKDFHLSLDSSDADIAAFHQKLAEYGVTGYGVGPIYMKSEAEVDRAFQYARRVGVKILVGVPNYELLDYAEQKVRQYDIRLAIHLHGPDMPMYPNAQDIWNHVKDRDARMGMCLDIGHNLRYGSDSLSDLRKYHTRVFDIHLKDVTGTTKADKSVELGRGKIDFPLFVKLLRQYNYAGSVSLEYEKDMSNPFMGIAESVGYFRGICYATR
;
A
#
# COMPACT_ATOMS: atom_id res chain seq x y z
N MET A 1 31.71 19.30 -39.34
CA MET A 1 32.19 20.68 -39.07
C MET A 1 32.28 20.85 -37.56
N LYS A 2 33.44 21.25 -37.14
CA LYS A 2 33.89 21.48 -35.74
C LYS A 2 33.24 22.73 -35.13
N ARG A 3 33.05 22.75 -33.77
CA ARG A 3 33.47 23.78 -32.80
C ARG A 3 32.66 23.51 -31.52
N SER A 4 33.14 23.05 -30.41
CA SER A 4 34.28 23.36 -29.52
C SER A 4 34.11 24.71 -28.75
N THR A 5 34.15 24.55 -27.40
CA THR A 5 34.70 25.42 -26.34
C THR A 5 33.83 26.64 -25.88
N PHE A 6 33.67 26.94 -24.57
CA PHE A 6 34.70 27.25 -23.55
C PHE A 6 34.10 27.27 -22.13
N ILE A 7 34.86 26.68 -21.21
CA ILE A 7 34.79 26.87 -19.75
C ILE A 7 35.52 28.17 -19.42
N LYS A 8 35.04 28.97 -18.48
CA LYS A 8 35.88 29.89 -17.71
C LYS A 8 35.55 29.87 -16.23
N ALA A 9 36.47 29.34 -15.46
CA ALA A 9 36.62 29.52 -14.03
C ALA A 9 37.24 30.90 -13.78
N SER A 10 36.83 31.58 -12.73
CA SER A 10 37.56 32.72 -12.18
C SER A 10 37.67 32.58 -10.67
N MET A 11 38.91 32.28 -10.26
CA MET A 11 39.41 32.51 -8.89
C MET A 11 39.71 33.99 -8.73
N VAL A 12 39.43 34.59 -7.58
CA VAL A 12 40.10 35.78 -7.11
C VAL A 12 40.52 35.59 -5.64
N SER A 13 41.81 35.77 -5.45
CA SER A 13 42.54 35.60 -4.18
C SER A 13 42.54 36.91 -3.37
N SER A 14 42.61 36.76 -2.08
CA SER A 14 43.34 37.46 -1.01
C SER A 14 43.87 38.86 -1.20
N ALA A 15 43.71 39.70 -0.18
CA ALA A 15 44.78 40.52 0.40
C ALA A 15 44.44 40.89 1.86
N MET A 16 45.34 40.51 2.76
CA MET A 16 45.51 41.06 4.11
C MET A 16 46.18 42.43 4.04
N LEU A 17 45.75 43.34 4.91
CA LEU A 17 46.62 44.40 5.43
C LEU A 17 46.28 44.64 6.90
N ALA A 18 47.31 44.49 7.75
CA ALA A 18 47.32 44.85 9.16
C ALA A 18 47.96 46.20 9.33
N ILE A 19 47.40 47.07 10.14
CA ILE A 19 48.17 48.13 10.85
C ILE A 19 47.53 48.35 12.23
N GLY A 20 48.39 48.38 13.26
CA GLY A 20 48.04 48.41 14.66
C GLY A 20 47.80 49.82 15.20
N GLY A 21 47.42 49.84 16.49
CA GLY A 21 47.32 51.08 17.26
C GLY A 21 46.62 50.85 18.59
N THR A 22 47.34 50.97 19.65
CA THR A 22 47.10 50.79 21.08
C THR A 22 45.97 51.69 21.67
N SER A 23 45.23 51.16 22.61
CA SER A 23 45.06 51.63 24.02
C SER A 23 43.74 51.15 24.62
N ASN A 24 43.84 50.48 25.78
CA ASN A 24 42.78 50.23 26.77
C ASN A 24 42.50 51.53 27.55
N PRO A 25 41.44 51.62 28.43
CA PRO A 25 40.65 50.55 29.06
C PRO A 25 39.13 50.90 29.33
N ILE A 26 38.54 50.01 30.12
CA ILE A 26 37.43 50.14 31.12
C ILE A 26 36.06 49.61 30.73
N MET A 27 35.81 48.46 31.33
CA MET A 27 34.60 47.99 32.02
C MET A 27 33.21 48.42 31.53
N ALA A 28 32.45 47.48 31.05
CA ALA A 28 31.05 47.27 31.47
C ALA A 28 30.63 45.86 31.10
N GLY A 29 30.22 45.07 32.05
CA GLY A 29 29.81 43.70 31.90
C GLY A 29 28.54 43.56 31.02
N ASN A 30 28.61 42.67 30.02
CA ASN A 30 27.43 42.14 29.37
C ASN A 30 27.49 40.63 29.49
N SER A 31 26.56 40.11 30.30
CA SER A 31 26.28 38.68 30.42
C SER A 31 25.97 38.08 29.01
N PRO A 32 26.43 36.86 28.76
CA PRO A 32 26.07 36.18 27.50
C PRO A 32 24.56 35.93 27.51
N LYS A 33 23.85 36.46 26.53
CA LYS A 33 22.48 36.01 26.24
C LYS A 33 22.54 34.54 25.87
N GLU A 34 22.10 33.68 26.76
CA GLU A 34 21.79 32.30 26.49
C GLU A 34 20.82 32.22 25.31
N ASN A 35 21.34 31.84 24.18
CA ASN A 35 20.51 31.43 23.02
C ASN A 35 19.81 30.12 23.42
N LYS A 36 18.64 30.22 24.05
CA LYS A 36 17.74 29.11 24.24
C LYS A 36 17.38 28.61 22.81
N LYS A 37 18.14 27.64 22.32
CA LYS A 37 17.69 26.79 21.22
C LYS A 37 16.41 26.14 21.73
N ASN A 38 15.26 26.62 21.25
CA ASN A 38 14.00 25.93 21.36
C ASN A 38 14.13 24.61 20.61
N SER A 39 14.69 23.61 21.26
CA SER A 39 14.54 22.22 20.88
C SER A 39 13.08 21.87 21.22
N THR A 40 12.19 22.12 20.29
CA THR A 40 10.89 21.49 20.30
C THR A 40 11.14 20.00 20.16
N LEU A 41 11.25 19.30 21.29
CA LEU A 41 11.15 17.86 21.36
C LEU A 41 9.80 17.51 20.72
N LYS A 42 9.83 17.07 19.47
CA LYS A 42 8.63 16.51 18.84
C LYS A 42 8.20 15.34 19.72
N THR A 43 7.01 15.44 20.28
CA THR A 43 6.36 14.31 20.96
C THR A 43 6.47 13.08 20.04
N PRO A 44 6.85 11.89 20.56
CA PRO A 44 6.89 10.69 19.73
C PRO A 44 5.55 10.54 19.05
N GLN A 45 5.52 10.63 17.73
CA GLN A 45 4.27 10.45 16.97
C GLN A 45 3.92 8.97 17.02
N LYS A 46 2.64 8.67 17.32
CA LYS A 46 2.14 7.30 17.33
C LYS A 46 2.30 6.72 15.93
N GLU A 47 2.91 5.56 15.82
CA GLU A 47 3.03 4.84 14.56
C GLU A 47 1.66 4.46 14.01
N ASP A 48 1.56 4.39 12.69
CA ASP A 48 0.34 3.92 12.04
C ASP A 48 0.14 2.42 12.32
N LEU A 49 -1.10 2.01 12.54
CA LEU A 49 -1.43 0.60 12.76
C LEU A 49 -1.51 -0.19 11.44
N PHE A 50 -1.74 0.50 10.32
CA PHE A 50 -1.80 -0.12 9.01
C PHE A 50 -0.40 -0.25 8.37
N HIS A 51 -0.26 -1.20 7.48
CA HIS A 51 0.98 -1.49 6.78
C HIS A 51 0.85 -1.22 5.28
N LEU A 52 1.81 -0.48 4.72
CA LEU A 52 1.94 -0.38 3.27
C LEU A 52 2.44 -1.72 2.71
N GLY A 53 1.67 -2.29 1.80
CA GLY A 53 1.97 -3.54 1.11
C GLY A 53 1.91 -3.42 -0.41
N MET A 54 2.07 -4.57 -1.06
CA MET A 54 1.85 -4.76 -2.48
C MET A 54 0.78 -5.80 -2.72
N ALA A 55 -0.19 -5.51 -3.58
CA ALA A 55 -1.05 -6.50 -4.19
C ALA A 55 -0.22 -7.27 -5.25
N GLY A 56 -0.20 -8.58 -5.17
CA GLY A 56 0.63 -9.40 -6.06
C GLY A 56 0.33 -9.19 -7.54
N TRP A 57 -0.91 -8.80 -7.88
CA TRP A 57 -1.30 -8.48 -9.27
C TRP A 57 -0.44 -7.39 -9.91
N THR A 58 0.05 -6.42 -9.15
CA THR A 58 1.01 -5.39 -9.60
C THR A 58 2.20 -6.01 -10.34
N PHE A 59 2.59 -7.21 -9.95
CA PHE A 59 3.76 -7.92 -10.47
C PHE A 59 3.44 -9.08 -11.43
N HIS A 60 2.27 -9.06 -12.10
CA HIS A 60 1.85 -10.20 -12.91
C HIS A 60 2.77 -10.51 -14.13
N LYS A 61 3.69 -9.59 -14.46
CA LYS A 61 4.74 -9.81 -15.49
C LYS A 61 6.11 -10.13 -14.88
N PHE A 62 6.21 -10.22 -13.57
CA PHE A 62 7.46 -10.51 -12.86
C PHE A 62 7.36 -11.89 -12.21
N ASP A 63 8.48 -12.60 -12.22
CA ASP A 63 8.63 -13.75 -11.33
C ASP A 63 8.79 -13.29 -9.87
N ILE A 64 8.77 -14.25 -8.95
CA ILE A 64 8.89 -13.93 -7.51
C ILE A 64 10.24 -13.31 -7.17
N GLN A 65 11.32 -13.69 -7.85
CA GLN A 65 12.65 -13.12 -7.60
C GLN A 65 12.68 -11.63 -7.88
N LYS A 66 12.25 -11.23 -9.08
CA LYS A 66 12.18 -9.82 -9.50
C LYS A 66 11.18 -9.02 -8.67
N THR A 67 10.06 -9.65 -8.25
CA THR A 67 9.07 -9.06 -7.34
C THR A 67 9.73 -8.68 -6.01
N LEU A 68 10.45 -9.61 -5.38
CA LEU A 68 11.07 -9.39 -4.07
C LEU A 68 12.25 -8.39 -4.15
N GLU A 69 13.02 -8.42 -5.23
CA GLU A 69 14.07 -7.42 -5.49
C GLU A 69 13.48 -6.01 -5.60
N THR A 70 12.36 -5.88 -6.30
CA THR A 70 11.63 -4.60 -6.42
C THR A 70 11.09 -4.14 -5.07
N MET A 71 10.46 -5.03 -4.30
CA MET A 71 9.95 -4.71 -2.97
C MET A 71 11.07 -4.28 -2.01
N LYS A 72 12.22 -4.97 -2.04
CA LYS A 72 13.40 -4.62 -1.25
C LYS A 72 13.95 -3.23 -1.60
N GLN A 73 14.06 -2.91 -2.90
CA GLN A 73 14.50 -1.59 -3.35
C GLN A 73 13.58 -0.46 -2.87
N LEU A 74 12.29 -0.76 -2.72
CA LEU A 74 11.26 0.18 -2.28
C LEU A 74 11.01 0.14 -0.78
N ASP A 75 11.72 -0.73 -0.05
CA ASP A 75 11.54 -0.92 1.40
C ASP A 75 10.08 -1.24 1.77
N VAL A 76 9.41 -2.11 1.00
CA VAL A 76 8.04 -2.58 1.24
C VAL A 76 8.07 -4.04 1.66
N HIS A 77 7.42 -4.37 2.78
CA HIS A 77 7.61 -5.63 3.48
C HIS A 77 6.37 -6.53 3.53
N TYR A 78 5.24 -6.13 2.94
CA TYR A 78 3.98 -6.88 2.98
C TYR A 78 3.50 -7.20 1.56
N LEU A 79 3.19 -8.47 1.30
CA LEU A 79 2.74 -8.97 0.00
C LEU A 79 1.42 -9.73 0.15
N CYS A 80 0.39 -9.34 -0.61
CA CYS A 80 -0.72 -10.23 -0.91
C CYS A 80 -0.28 -11.17 -2.03
N ILE A 81 -0.10 -12.45 -1.70
CA ILE A 81 0.49 -13.45 -2.59
C ILE A 81 -0.50 -13.78 -3.71
N LYS A 82 -0.03 -13.75 -4.97
CA LYS A 82 -0.84 -14.12 -6.13
C LYS A 82 -0.46 -15.52 -6.63
N ASP A 83 -1.43 -16.22 -7.21
CA ASP A 83 -1.34 -17.61 -7.66
C ASP A 83 -0.26 -17.88 -8.73
N PHE A 84 0.13 -16.89 -9.52
CA PHE A 84 1.25 -17.02 -10.45
C PHE A 84 2.63 -16.92 -9.78
N HIS A 85 2.71 -16.45 -8.52
CA HIS A 85 3.94 -16.49 -7.72
C HIS A 85 4.02 -17.75 -6.85
N LEU A 86 2.88 -18.23 -6.36
CA LEU A 86 2.75 -19.46 -5.59
C LEU A 86 1.42 -20.13 -5.97
N SER A 87 1.49 -21.21 -6.75
CA SER A 87 0.31 -21.92 -7.25
C SER A 87 -0.54 -22.46 -6.11
N LEU A 88 -1.87 -22.51 -6.31
CA LEU A 88 -2.80 -23.17 -5.38
C LEU A 88 -2.47 -24.68 -5.19
N ASP A 89 -1.82 -25.28 -6.19
CA ASP A 89 -1.43 -26.68 -6.18
C ASP A 89 0.02 -26.94 -5.70
N SER A 90 0.71 -25.88 -5.23
CA SER A 90 2.06 -26.02 -4.70
C SER A 90 2.10 -27.04 -3.55
N SER A 91 3.15 -27.85 -3.51
CA SER A 91 3.40 -28.77 -2.42
C SER A 91 3.73 -28.03 -1.12
N ASP A 92 3.68 -28.69 0.02
CA ASP A 92 4.11 -28.08 1.29
C ASP A 92 5.60 -27.72 1.28
N ALA A 93 6.42 -28.48 0.53
CA ALA A 93 7.83 -28.16 0.32
C ALA A 93 8.01 -26.87 -0.51
N ASP A 94 7.20 -26.68 -1.57
CA ASP A 94 7.23 -25.44 -2.36
C ASP A 94 6.79 -24.24 -1.53
N ILE A 95 5.74 -24.41 -0.70
CA ILE A 95 5.26 -23.36 0.21
C ILE A 95 6.35 -22.99 1.23
N ALA A 96 7.03 -23.99 1.81
CA ALA A 96 8.12 -23.75 2.75
C ALA A 96 9.29 -23.02 2.08
N ALA A 97 9.70 -23.44 0.88
CA ALA A 97 10.75 -22.76 0.10
C ALA A 97 10.35 -21.33 -0.27
N PHE A 98 9.07 -21.11 -0.61
CA PHE A 98 8.56 -19.76 -0.88
C PHE A 98 8.64 -18.86 0.36
N HIS A 99 8.24 -19.34 1.54
CA HIS A 99 8.38 -18.59 2.79
C HIS A 99 9.83 -18.29 3.15
N GLN A 100 10.73 -19.25 2.96
CA GLN A 100 12.16 -18.99 3.14
C GLN A 100 12.62 -17.85 2.23
N LYS A 101 12.23 -17.88 0.96
CA LYS A 101 12.56 -16.83 0.01
C LYS A 101 11.98 -15.47 0.41
N LEU A 102 10.73 -15.40 0.86
CA LEU A 102 10.16 -14.17 1.41
C LEU A 102 11.01 -13.63 2.58
N ALA A 103 11.40 -14.51 3.50
CA ALA A 103 12.18 -14.14 4.69
C ALA A 103 13.57 -13.58 4.33
N GLU A 104 14.25 -14.11 3.31
CA GLU A 104 15.55 -13.61 2.79
C GLU A 104 15.47 -12.13 2.33
N TYR A 105 14.28 -11.69 1.92
CA TYR A 105 14.00 -10.32 1.50
C TYR A 105 13.30 -9.48 2.58
N GLY A 106 13.05 -10.03 3.76
CA GLY A 106 12.32 -9.35 4.83
C GLY A 106 10.86 -9.09 4.48
N VAL A 107 10.25 -9.92 3.64
CA VAL A 107 8.85 -9.78 3.19
C VAL A 107 7.95 -10.76 3.93
N THR A 108 6.79 -10.30 4.35
CA THR A 108 5.72 -11.10 4.94
C THR A 108 4.58 -11.26 3.94
N GLY A 109 4.23 -12.49 3.60
CA GLY A 109 2.98 -12.81 2.91
C GLY A 109 1.82 -12.68 3.89
N TYR A 110 1.03 -11.63 3.81
CA TYR A 110 -0.05 -11.36 4.77
C TYR A 110 -1.40 -11.96 4.37
N GLY A 111 -1.58 -12.21 3.09
CA GLY A 111 -2.80 -12.74 2.49
C GLY A 111 -2.54 -13.39 1.15
N VAL A 112 -3.54 -14.01 0.57
CA VAL A 112 -3.51 -14.64 -0.76
C VAL A 112 -4.68 -14.13 -1.61
N GLY A 113 -4.48 -13.93 -2.90
CA GLY A 113 -5.54 -13.57 -3.85
C GLY A 113 -5.26 -12.35 -4.72
N PRO A 114 -6.29 -11.85 -5.41
CA PRO A 114 -7.68 -12.34 -5.50
C PRO A 114 -7.79 -13.72 -6.13
N ILE A 115 -8.61 -14.59 -5.53
CA ILE A 115 -8.92 -15.93 -6.02
C ILE A 115 -10.40 -16.01 -6.38
N TYR A 116 -10.69 -16.34 -7.64
CA TYR A 116 -12.07 -16.52 -8.11
C TYR A 116 -12.57 -17.92 -7.74
N MET A 117 -13.82 -18.01 -7.27
CA MET A 117 -14.44 -19.24 -6.81
C MET A 117 -15.82 -19.40 -7.46
N LYS A 118 -15.94 -20.32 -8.42
CA LYS A 118 -17.14 -20.55 -9.23
C LYS A 118 -17.86 -21.84 -8.88
N SER A 119 -17.28 -22.64 -7.98
CA SER A 119 -17.84 -23.90 -7.48
C SER A 119 -17.43 -24.12 -6.02
N GLU A 120 -18.15 -25.01 -5.32
CA GLU A 120 -17.78 -25.41 -3.94
C GLU A 120 -16.37 -26.00 -3.89
N ALA A 121 -15.96 -26.77 -4.89
CA ALA A 121 -14.62 -27.33 -4.98
C ALA A 121 -13.53 -26.23 -5.08
N GLU A 122 -13.81 -25.14 -5.78
CA GLU A 122 -12.88 -23.99 -5.85
C GLU A 122 -12.87 -23.21 -4.52
N VAL A 123 -14.00 -23.11 -3.83
CA VAL A 123 -14.03 -22.53 -2.46
C VAL A 123 -13.18 -23.38 -1.53
N ASP A 124 -13.35 -24.70 -1.53
CA ASP A 124 -12.53 -25.62 -0.72
C ASP A 124 -11.04 -25.46 -1.00
N ARG A 125 -10.68 -25.47 -2.28
CA ARG A 125 -9.29 -25.31 -2.73
C ARG A 125 -8.69 -23.99 -2.27
N ALA A 126 -9.42 -22.89 -2.37
CA ALA A 126 -8.95 -21.56 -1.96
C ALA A 126 -8.71 -21.49 -0.44
N PHE A 127 -9.63 -22.00 0.39
CA PHE A 127 -9.46 -21.99 1.84
C PHE A 127 -8.37 -22.98 2.30
N GLN A 128 -8.27 -24.17 1.70
CA GLN A 128 -7.17 -25.12 1.97
C GLN A 128 -5.81 -24.51 1.62
N TYR A 129 -5.72 -23.83 0.46
CA TYR A 129 -4.52 -23.12 0.06
C TYR A 129 -4.15 -22.03 1.08
N ALA A 130 -5.08 -21.12 1.41
CA ALA A 130 -4.83 -20.07 2.39
C ALA A 130 -4.36 -20.63 3.74
N ARG A 131 -4.96 -21.75 4.21
CA ARG A 131 -4.52 -22.45 5.42
C ARG A 131 -3.10 -23.00 5.29
N ARG A 132 -2.78 -23.68 4.18
CA ARG A 132 -1.44 -24.26 3.93
C ARG A 132 -0.37 -23.19 3.84
N VAL A 133 -0.68 -22.07 3.20
CA VAL A 133 0.20 -20.88 3.16
C VAL A 133 0.30 -20.19 4.53
N GLY A 134 -0.59 -20.50 5.47
CA GLY A 134 -0.53 -19.94 6.83
C GLY A 134 -1.04 -18.50 6.96
N VAL A 135 -1.81 -17.99 5.98
CA VAL A 135 -2.36 -16.64 6.04
C VAL A 135 -3.74 -16.61 6.70
N LYS A 136 -4.12 -15.45 7.22
CA LYS A 136 -5.42 -15.22 7.85
C LYS A 136 -6.38 -14.38 7.00
N ILE A 137 -5.94 -13.94 5.83
CA ILE A 137 -6.74 -13.18 4.87
C ILE A 137 -6.73 -13.91 3.53
N LEU A 138 -7.90 -14.30 3.07
CA LEU A 138 -8.18 -14.76 1.72
C LEU A 138 -8.89 -13.63 0.98
N VAL A 139 -8.21 -12.97 0.07
CA VAL A 139 -8.84 -12.07 -0.89
C VAL A 139 -9.49 -12.94 -1.94
N GLY A 140 -10.81 -12.88 -2.07
CA GLY A 140 -11.57 -13.83 -2.87
C GLY A 140 -12.72 -13.22 -3.61
N VAL A 141 -13.20 -13.92 -4.65
CA VAL A 141 -14.34 -13.54 -5.45
C VAL A 141 -15.24 -14.76 -5.64
N PRO A 142 -15.96 -15.20 -4.59
CA PRO A 142 -16.92 -16.29 -4.74
C PRO A 142 -18.13 -15.84 -5.53
N ASN A 143 -18.72 -16.70 -6.37
CA ASN A 143 -20.03 -16.45 -6.93
C ASN A 143 -21.06 -16.24 -5.82
N TYR A 144 -22.09 -15.43 -6.06
CA TYR A 144 -23.11 -15.10 -5.03
C TYR A 144 -23.79 -16.34 -4.43
N GLU A 145 -24.09 -17.35 -5.26
CA GLU A 145 -24.69 -18.62 -4.83
C GLU A 145 -23.79 -19.46 -3.91
N LEU A 146 -22.49 -19.16 -3.86
CA LEU A 146 -21.52 -19.88 -3.03
C LEU A 146 -21.28 -19.21 -1.66
N LEU A 147 -21.91 -18.05 -1.38
CA LEU A 147 -21.63 -17.30 -0.17
C LEU A 147 -21.97 -18.06 1.11
N ASP A 148 -23.02 -18.87 1.11
CA ASP A 148 -23.38 -19.71 2.26
C ASP A 148 -22.33 -20.80 2.51
N TYR A 149 -21.82 -21.41 1.45
CA TYR A 149 -20.76 -22.39 1.52
C TYR A 149 -19.41 -21.76 1.94
N ALA A 150 -19.10 -20.60 1.38
CA ALA A 150 -17.90 -19.85 1.76
C ALA A 150 -17.94 -19.43 3.25
N GLU A 151 -19.12 -19.06 3.78
CA GLU A 151 -19.29 -18.76 5.20
C GLU A 151 -19.00 -19.96 6.10
N GLN A 152 -19.40 -21.18 5.71
CA GLN A 152 -19.04 -22.40 6.43
C GLN A 152 -17.52 -22.58 6.48
N LYS A 153 -16.81 -22.31 5.35
CA LYS A 153 -15.34 -22.41 5.30
C LYS A 153 -14.65 -21.32 6.12
N VAL A 154 -15.18 -20.11 6.11
CA VAL A 154 -14.72 -19.02 7.01
C VAL A 154 -14.72 -19.47 8.46
N ARG A 155 -15.81 -20.11 8.91
CA ARG A 155 -15.92 -20.64 10.27
C ARG A 155 -14.98 -21.84 10.50
N GLN A 156 -14.91 -22.76 9.55
CA GLN A 156 -14.10 -23.99 9.64
C GLN A 156 -12.60 -23.70 9.74
N TYR A 157 -12.10 -22.76 8.95
CA TYR A 157 -10.67 -22.48 8.83
C TYR A 157 -10.21 -21.31 9.70
N ASP A 158 -11.12 -20.54 10.28
CA ASP A 158 -10.83 -19.28 10.96
C ASP A 158 -9.98 -18.32 10.10
N ILE A 159 -10.41 -18.15 8.85
CA ILE A 159 -9.79 -17.27 7.84
C ILE A 159 -10.81 -16.22 7.47
N ARG A 160 -10.39 -14.95 7.42
CA ARG A 160 -11.22 -13.85 6.91
C ARG A 160 -11.32 -13.93 5.39
N LEU A 161 -12.53 -13.87 4.87
CA LEU A 161 -12.80 -13.71 3.45
C LEU A 161 -12.98 -12.22 3.15
N ALA A 162 -11.99 -11.62 2.50
CA ALA A 162 -12.03 -10.25 2.00
C ALA A 162 -12.49 -10.27 0.54
N ILE A 163 -13.78 -10.02 0.28
CA ILE A 163 -14.33 -10.04 -1.08
C ILE A 163 -13.79 -8.84 -1.84
N HIS A 164 -13.15 -9.10 -2.99
CA HIS A 164 -12.57 -8.07 -3.84
C HIS A 164 -13.59 -7.51 -4.81
N LEU A 165 -13.69 -6.19 -4.90
CA LEU A 165 -14.51 -5.49 -5.88
C LEU A 165 -13.67 -5.10 -7.12
N HIS A 166 -14.32 -5.09 -8.30
CA HIS A 166 -13.66 -4.83 -9.58
C HIS A 166 -14.22 -3.60 -10.31
N GLY A 167 -15.11 -2.85 -9.67
CA GLY A 167 -15.72 -1.68 -10.27
C GLY A 167 -16.58 -2.06 -11.50
N PRO A 168 -16.60 -1.22 -12.54
CA PRO A 168 -17.45 -1.40 -13.70
C PRO A 168 -16.95 -2.48 -14.68
N ASP A 169 -15.83 -3.13 -14.39
CA ASP A 169 -15.23 -4.10 -15.30
C ASP A 169 -15.83 -5.50 -15.14
N MET A 170 -16.42 -5.78 -13.99
CA MET A 170 -17.10 -7.03 -13.69
C MET A 170 -18.50 -6.79 -13.12
N PRO A 171 -19.48 -7.64 -13.48
CA PRO A 171 -20.85 -7.52 -12.98
C PRO A 171 -20.97 -7.91 -11.51
N MET A 172 -20.10 -8.79 -11.01
CA MET A 172 -20.08 -9.29 -9.63
C MET A 172 -19.25 -8.36 -8.74
N TYR A 173 -19.82 -7.98 -7.60
CA TYR A 173 -19.15 -7.10 -6.64
C TYR A 173 -18.63 -5.80 -7.26
N PRO A 174 -19.49 -5.03 -7.94
CA PRO A 174 -19.04 -3.85 -8.66
C PRO A 174 -18.61 -2.70 -7.73
N ASN A 175 -19.08 -2.67 -6.48
CA ASN A 175 -18.76 -1.65 -5.50
C ASN A 175 -18.89 -2.15 -4.05
N ALA A 176 -18.47 -1.32 -3.10
CA ALA A 176 -18.52 -1.65 -1.67
C ALA A 176 -19.93 -1.87 -1.12
N GLN A 177 -20.94 -1.13 -1.63
CA GLN A 177 -22.33 -1.30 -1.20
C GLN A 177 -22.87 -2.69 -1.58
N ASP A 178 -22.51 -3.20 -2.76
CA ASP A 178 -22.91 -4.53 -3.20
C ASP A 178 -22.34 -5.61 -2.28
N ILE A 179 -21.03 -5.55 -1.99
CA ILE A 179 -20.42 -6.49 -1.03
C ILE A 179 -21.09 -6.38 0.34
N TRP A 180 -21.30 -5.17 0.85
CA TRP A 180 -21.96 -4.97 2.13
C TRP A 180 -23.33 -5.64 2.19
N ASN A 181 -24.15 -5.51 1.15
CA ASN A 181 -25.49 -6.12 1.09
C ASN A 181 -25.42 -7.66 1.24
N HIS A 182 -24.34 -8.27 0.78
CA HIS A 182 -24.13 -9.72 0.83
C HIS A 182 -23.45 -10.20 2.12
N VAL A 183 -22.72 -9.34 2.86
CA VAL A 183 -21.94 -9.80 4.02
C VAL A 183 -22.44 -9.26 5.36
N LYS A 184 -23.29 -8.23 5.39
CA LYS A 184 -23.71 -7.53 6.63
C LYS A 184 -24.34 -8.46 7.67
N ASP A 185 -25.12 -9.43 7.23
CA ASP A 185 -25.86 -10.37 8.08
C ASP A 185 -25.15 -11.75 8.23
N ARG A 186 -23.91 -11.85 7.70
CA ARG A 186 -23.07 -13.06 7.74
C ARG A 186 -22.01 -12.99 8.84
N ASP A 187 -21.26 -14.08 8.98
CA ASP A 187 -20.14 -14.16 9.91
C ASP A 187 -19.26 -12.90 9.82
N ALA A 188 -18.84 -12.42 10.99
CA ALA A 188 -18.05 -11.17 11.08
C ALA A 188 -16.69 -11.23 10.36
N ARG A 189 -16.23 -12.43 9.99
CA ARG A 189 -15.00 -12.66 9.20
C ARG A 189 -15.23 -12.61 7.69
N MET A 190 -16.46 -12.38 7.23
CA MET A 190 -16.78 -12.05 5.84
C MET A 190 -16.85 -10.54 5.69
N GLY A 191 -16.10 -9.98 4.78
CA GLY A 191 -16.01 -8.54 4.55
C GLY A 191 -15.43 -8.25 3.18
N MET A 192 -14.71 -7.16 3.05
CA MET A 192 -14.24 -6.70 1.75
C MET A 192 -12.75 -6.41 1.71
N CYS A 193 -12.15 -6.63 0.55
CA CYS A 193 -10.97 -5.97 0.07
C CYS A 193 -11.44 -4.76 -0.73
N LEU A 194 -11.30 -3.56 -0.15
CA LEU A 194 -11.76 -2.32 -0.76
C LEU A 194 -10.72 -1.80 -1.75
N ASP A 195 -10.92 -2.05 -3.05
CA ASP A 195 -10.15 -1.36 -4.08
C ASP A 195 -10.73 0.04 -4.28
N ILE A 196 -10.00 1.05 -3.78
CA ILE A 196 -10.51 2.43 -3.77
C ILE A 196 -10.62 3.05 -5.17
N GLY A 197 -9.78 2.61 -6.10
CA GLY A 197 -9.82 3.08 -7.49
C GLY A 197 -10.93 2.42 -8.30
N HIS A 198 -11.08 1.11 -8.22
CA HIS A 198 -12.18 0.40 -8.90
C HIS A 198 -13.54 0.86 -8.37
N ASN A 199 -13.68 1.06 -7.06
CA ASN A 199 -14.90 1.58 -6.47
C ASN A 199 -15.23 2.99 -6.99
N LEU A 200 -14.21 3.86 -7.11
CA LEU A 200 -14.39 5.21 -7.65
C LEU A 200 -14.78 5.17 -9.14
N ARG A 201 -14.17 4.31 -9.97
CA ARG A 201 -14.53 4.13 -11.40
C ARG A 201 -15.97 3.65 -11.59
N TYR A 202 -16.54 2.99 -10.61
CA TYR A 202 -17.96 2.63 -10.61
C TYR A 202 -18.89 3.83 -10.31
N GLY A 203 -18.32 4.96 -9.92
CA GLY A 203 -19.06 6.14 -9.49
C GLY A 203 -19.35 6.19 -7.99
N SER A 204 -18.78 5.28 -7.19
CA SER A 204 -18.92 5.27 -5.73
C SER A 204 -17.83 6.11 -5.06
N ASP A 205 -18.17 6.81 -3.98
CA ASP A 205 -17.18 7.53 -3.16
C ASP A 205 -16.48 6.57 -2.18
N SER A 206 -15.26 6.16 -2.53
CA SER A 206 -14.47 5.21 -1.76
C SER A 206 -14.19 5.66 -0.33
N LEU A 207 -14.07 6.96 -0.08
CA LEU A 207 -13.83 7.49 1.27
C LEU A 207 -15.10 7.50 2.11
N SER A 208 -16.24 7.77 1.51
CA SER A 208 -17.55 7.63 2.13
C SER A 208 -17.83 6.15 2.45
N ASP A 209 -17.50 5.24 1.54
CA ASP A 209 -17.67 3.80 1.74
C ASP A 209 -16.72 3.26 2.84
N LEU A 210 -15.48 3.74 2.91
CA LEU A 210 -14.59 3.42 4.02
C LEU A 210 -15.18 3.86 5.36
N ARG A 211 -15.75 5.07 5.47
CA ARG A 211 -16.44 5.53 6.69
C ARG A 211 -17.60 4.62 7.06
N LYS A 212 -18.38 4.20 6.08
CA LYS A 212 -19.61 3.44 6.28
C LYS A 212 -19.33 1.97 6.63
N TYR A 213 -18.32 1.37 6.03
CA TYR A 213 -18.08 -0.07 6.08
C TYR A 213 -16.79 -0.49 6.78
N HIS A 214 -16.05 0.44 7.42
CA HIS A 214 -14.72 0.21 8.01
C HIS A 214 -14.62 -1.05 8.87
N THR A 215 -15.68 -1.45 9.57
CA THR A 215 -15.69 -2.67 10.41
C THR A 215 -15.63 -3.98 9.62
N ARG A 216 -15.87 -3.92 8.32
CA ARG A 216 -15.84 -5.07 7.39
C ARG A 216 -14.80 -4.90 6.29
N VAL A 217 -13.94 -3.88 6.36
CA VAL A 217 -12.80 -3.71 5.47
C VAL A 217 -11.60 -4.44 6.08
N PHE A 218 -11.16 -5.54 5.45
CA PHE A 218 -10.08 -6.39 5.93
C PHE A 218 -8.79 -6.22 5.16
N ASP A 219 -8.90 -5.77 3.92
CA ASP A 219 -7.79 -5.43 3.05
C ASP A 219 -8.16 -4.20 2.20
N ILE A 220 -7.18 -3.46 1.75
CA ILE A 220 -7.40 -2.30 0.88
C ILE A 220 -6.41 -2.36 -0.27
N HIS A 221 -6.93 -2.25 -1.51
CA HIS A 221 -6.08 -1.98 -2.64
C HIS A 221 -5.99 -0.48 -2.91
N LEU A 222 -4.77 0.04 -2.81
CA LEU A 222 -4.45 1.41 -3.19
C LEU A 222 -4.34 1.49 -4.71
N LYS A 223 -5.25 2.23 -5.30
CA LYS A 223 -5.30 2.48 -6.74
C LYS A 223 -5.83 3.90 -6.94
N ASP A 224 -5.10 4.73 -7.68
CA ASP A 224 -5.60 6.04 -8.08
C ASP A 224 -6.04 6.01 -9.55
N VAL A 225 -7.02 6.81 -9.89
CA VAL A 225 -7.67 6.80 -11.20
C VAL A 225 -8.00 8.21 -11.67
N THR A 226 -8.07 8.39 -13.00
CA THR A 226 -8.30 9.70 -13.62
C THR A 226 -9.69 10.27 -13.42
N GLY A 227 -10.67 9.43 -13.05
CA GLY A 227 -12.06 9.86 -12.87
C GLY A 227 -12.97 8.77 -12.31
N THR A 228 -14.27 8.94 -12.52
CA THR A 228 -15.34 8.18 -11.85
C THR A 228 -16.12 7.27 -12.78
N THR A 229 -15.60 7.00 -13.97
CA THR A 229 -16.30 6.22 -15.00
C THR A 229 -15.49 5.00 -15.45
N LYS A 230 -16.13 4.07 -16.13
CA LYS A 230 -15.47 2.90 -16.73
C LYS A 230 -14.34 3.27 -17.70
N ALA A 231 -14.42 4.41 -18.36
CA ALA A 231 -13.40 4.86 -19.33
C ALA A 231 -12.12 5.36 -18.65
N ASP A 232 -12.19 5.70 -17.37
CA ASP A 232 -11.06 6.23 -16.61
C ASP A 232 -9.98 5.19 -16.38
N LYS A 233 -8.73 5.67 -16.20
CA LYS A 233 -7.54 4.84 -16.17
C LYS A 233 -6.84 4.90 -14.83
N SER A 234 -6.15 3.82 -14.46
CA SER A 234 -5.19 3.81 -13.36
C SER A 234 -4.04 4.76 -13.64
N VAL A 235 -3.62 5.47 -12.59
CA VAL A 235 -2.46 6.38 -12.58
C VAL A 235 -1.66 6.19 -11.29
N GLU A 236 -0.49 6.82 -11.21
CA GLU A 236 0.30 6.87 -9.98
C GLU A 236 -0.51 7.55 -8.87
N LEU A 237 -0.32 7.08 -7.63
CA LEU A 237 -1.01 7.66 -6.48
C LEU A 237 -0.73 9.17 -6.37
N GLY A 238 -1.78 9.95 -6.20
CA GLY A 238 -1.72 11.41 -6.13
C GLY A 238 -1.83 12.12 -7.48
N ARG A 239 -1.85 11.39 -8.60
CA ARG A 239 -2.09 11.97 -9.93
C ARG A 239 -3.55 11.86 -10.37
N GLY A 240 -4.39 11.16 -9.61
CA GLY A 240 -5.79 10.93 -9.92
C GLY A 240 -6.75 11.76 -9.08
N LYS A 241 -7.84 11.12 -8.67
CA LYS A 241 -8.98 11.76 -7.99
C LYS A 241 -9.13 11.40 -6.52
N ILE A 242 -8.37 10.45 -6.00
CA ILE A 242 -8.45 10.04 -4.59
C ILE A 242 -7.81 11.09 -3.67
N ASP A 243 -8.53 11.55 -2.67
CA ASP A 243 -7.99 12.40 -1.59
C ASP A 243 -7.22 11.53 -0.57
N PHE A 244 -5.95 11.23 -0.85
CA PHE A 244 -5.11 10.42 0.03
C PHE A 244 -4.84 11.05 1.41
N PRO A 245 -4.69 12.39 1.57
CA PRO A 245 -4.64 13.02 2.88
C PRO A 245 -5.86 12.68 3.75
N LEU A 246 -7.07 12.78 3.20
CA LEU A 246 -8.29 12.41 3.91
C LEU A 246 -8.37 10.89 4.14
N PHE A 247 -7.99 10.09 3.15
CA PHE A 247 -7.96 8.63 3.26
C PHE A 247 -7.08 8.18 4.45
N VAL A 248 -5.85 8.68 4.57
CA VAL A 248 -4.94 8.33 5.68
C VAL A 248 -5.51 8.79 7.03
N LYS A 249 -6.14 9.97 7.10
CA LYS A 249 -6.83 10.43 8.31
C LYS A 249 -7.96 9.48 8.72
N LEU A 250 -8.72 8.95 7.77
CA LEU A 250 -9.79 7.98 8.05
C LEU A 250 -9.24 6.64 8.54
N LEU A 251 -8.15 6.12 7.96
CA LEU A 251 -7.50 4.91 8.45
C LEU A 251 -7.11 5.04 9.93
N ARG A 252 -6.54 6.18 10.31
CA ARG A 252 -6.17 6.49 11.70
C ARG A 252 -7.38 6.65 12.61
N GLN A 253 -8.40 7.37 12.14
CA GLN A 253 -9.64 7.60 12.88
C GLN A 253 -10.34 6.29 13.24
N TYR A 254 -10.35 5.32 12.32
CA TYR A 254 -10.98 4.02 12.54
C TYR A 254 -10.01 2.96 13.09
N ASN A 255 -8.77 3.34 13.43
CA ASN A 255 -7.73 2.43 13.91
C ASN A 255 -7.55 1.22 12.98
N TYR A 256 -7.58 1.45 11.67
CA TYR A 256 -7.38 0.40 10.70
C TYR A 256 -5.97 -0.21 10.89
N ALA A 257 -5.92 -1.52 11.10
CA ALA A 257 -4.68 -2.25 11.39
C ALA A 257 -4.38 -3.35 10.33
N GLY A 258 -5.03 -3.26 9.18
CA GLY A 258 -4.80 -4.16 8.04
C GLY A 258 -3.73 -3.64 7.09
N SER A 259 -3.59 -4.34 5.96
CA SER A 259 -2.71 -3.89 4.88
C SER A 259 -3.42 -2.90 3.96
N VAL A 260 -2.67 -1.92 3.49
CA VAL A 260 -3.02 -1.03 2.39
C VAL A 260 -2.03 -1.31 1.27
N SER A 261 -2.45 -2.09 0.29
CA SER A 261 -1.54 -2.68 -0.70
C SER A 261 -1.69 -1.99 -2.05
N LEU A 262 -0.57 -1.46 -2.55
CA LEU A 262 -0.56 -0.84 -3.87
C LEU A 262 -0.90 -1.88 -4.95
N GLU A 263 -1.94 -1.61 -5.73
CA GLU A 263 -2.26 -2.33 -6.97
C GLU A 263 -2.08 -1.41 -8.16
N TYR A 264 -0.88 -1.44 -8.73
CA TYR A 264 -0.48 -0.58 -9.84
C TYR A 264 -0.75 -1.26 -11.17
N GLU A 265 -1.55 -0.62 -12.03
CA GLU A 265 -2.02 -1.20 -13.30
C GLU A 265 -1.76 -0.33 -14.54
N LYS A 266 -1.03 0.78 -14.41
CA LYS A 266 -0.83 1.70 -15.54
C LYS A 266 0.16 1.16 -16.58
N ASP A 267 1.35 0.77 -16.14
CA ASP A 267 2.39 0.20 -16.99
C ASP A 267 2.94 -1.09 -16.35
N MET A 268 2.23 -2.18 -16.56
CA MET A 268 2.56 -3.45 -15.91
C MET A 268 3.75 -4.18 -16.58
N SER A 269 4.22 -3.71 -17.74
CA SER A 269 5.42 -4.23 -18.39
C SER A 269 6.70 -3.61 -17.81
N ASN A 270 6.64 -2.37 -17.35
CA ASN A 270 7.73 -1.64 -16.69
C ASN A 270 7.23 -0.81 -15.49
N PRO A 271 6.70 -1.46 -14.45
CA PRO A 271 5.95 -0.77 -13.41
C PRO A 271 6.83 -0.04 -12.38
N PHE A 272 8.16 -0.27 -12.36
CA PHE A 272 9.04 0.15 -11.28
C PHE A 272 8.95 1.65 -10.95
N MET A 273 9.02 2.52 -11.97
CA MET A 273 9.00 3.97 -11.75
C MET A 273 7.66 4.44 -11.18
N GLY A 274 6.55 3.91 -11.69
CA GLY A 274 5.22 4.26 -11.21
C GLY A 274 4.95 3.73 -9.80
N ILE A 275 5.43 2.52 -9.49
CA ILE A 275 5.38 1.96 -8.13
C ILE A 275 6.21 2.82 -7.18
N ALA A 276 7.46 3.18 -7.56
CA ALA A 276 8.36 3.99 -6.73
C ALA A 276 7.76 5.36 -6.43
N GLU A 277 7.19 6.03 -7.43
CA GLU A 277 6.47 7.29 -7.26
C GLU A 277 5.29 7.14 -6.30
N SER A 278 4.45 6.12 -6.51
CA SER A 278 3.25 5.87 -5.71
C SER A 278 3.61 5.57 -4.24
N VAL A 279 4.62 4.73 -3.99
CA VAL A 279 5.12 4.42 -2.65
C VAL A 279 5.67 5.68 -1.96
N GLY A 280 6.48 6.46 -2.68
CA GLY A 280 7.07 7.69 -2.17
C GLY A 280 6.00 8.73 -1.81
N TYR A 281 5.01 8.92 -2.70
CA TYR A 281 3.87 9.79 -2.45
C TYR A 281 3.07 9.37 -1.22
N PHE A 282 2.67 8.10 -1.13
CA PHE A 282 1.87 7.61 -0.01
C PHE A 282 2.60 7.75 1.33
N ARG A 283 3.88 7.42 1.38
CA ARG A 283 4.73 7.66 2.57
C ARG A 283 4.80 9.14 2.94
N GLY A 284 4.96 10.01 1.95
CA GLY A 284 4.95 11.45 2.15
C GLY A 284 3.64 11.94 2.77
N ILE A 285 2.49 11.44 2.30
CA ILE A 285 1.17 11.76 2.87
C ILE A 285 1.04 11.22 4.30
N CYS A 286 1.44 9.96 4.55
CA CYS A 286 1.45 9.40 5.90
C CYS A 286 2.29 10.25 6.87
N TYR A 287 3.43 10.76 6.43
CA TYR A 287 4.26 11.66 7.23
C TYR A 287 3.61 13.03 7.44
N ALA A 288 3.13 13.65 6.38
CA ALA A 288 2.61 15.03 6.40
C ALA A 288 1.27 15.18 7.14
N THR A 289 0.51 14.08 7.30
CA THR A 289 -0.82 14.08 7.96
C THR A 289 -0.79 13.60 9.43
N ARG A 290 0.41 13.36 9.98
CA ARG A 290 0.62 12.99 11.41
C ARG A 290 0.37 14.13 12.37
#